data_a4ef713a904f37bd0e6556d41a8e04c3
#
_entry.id   a4ef713a904f37bd0e6556d41a8e04c3
#
_cell.length_a   1.000
_cell.length_b   1.000
_cell.length_c   1.000
_cell.angle_alpha   90.00
_cell.angle_beta   90.00
_cell.angle_gamma   90.00
#
_symmetry.space_group_name_H-M   'P 1'
#
loop_
_entity.id
_entity.type
_entity.pdbx_description
1 polymer ?
#
loop_
_entity_poly.entity_id
_entity_poly.type
_entity_poly.pdbx_seq_one_letter_code
_entity_poly.pdbx_strand_id
1 'polypeptide(L)'
;MNNDKLYGNDIPHSVSVKAERKFQKFARKFGYSPEKYPSLAAYPEGYGFDDFGIMNVREKPSAGSPEAATDKGQPFDTEKGMILGTIRMGFGHCRMAIALASAAHSMGYTPYWMDLMSFPDNASSKTIKYLEDLYNLGSRISQRSKLFDKYIWDYVTSSAAKKLVFSVEERSLARIHVPLYHDIPKDMPFFSTHPWTGHAAVEAGMSDVVTIIPDNFPIAFHIVEGSVHVVQSPSTYMGYRTFHSMGTGLTLTHTMPASDIRMVGHYIDHEIVTGIEGDCAARMRRIRDGETRRFLLTMGGAGAQVLRFADIARMCKGAIEDKKVSLLINMGDHKGRWADLEAMFRADGISWTMHSDWKESRAFIAEAETSPVRGVHVFLHSDFYSAAYATN
;
A
#
# COMPACT_ATOMS: atom_id res chain seq x y z
N MET A 1 0.88 22.13 13.82
CA MET A 1 0.31 22.98 12.72
C MET A 1 -1.04 23.57 13.13
N ASN A 2 -1.39 24.76 12.59
CA ASN A 2 -2.69 25.37 12.84
C ASN A 2 -3.78 24.74 11.94
N ASN A 3 -4.87 24.24 12.53
CA ASN A 3 -5.99 23.64 11.81
C ASN A 3 -6.95 24.66 11.16
N ASP A 4 -6.70 25.95 11.33
CA ASP A 4 -7.57 27.01 10.82
C ASP A 4 -7.25 27.41 9.37
N LYS A 5 -6.13 26.90 8.82
CA LYS A 5 -5.71 27.14 7.43
C LYS A 5 -5.18 25.88 6.77
N LEU A 6 -5.39 25.79 5.44
CA LEU A 6 -4.78 24.80 4.57
C LEU A 6 -4.33 25.48 3.27
N TYR A 7 -3.03 25.47 3.00
CA TYR A 7 -2.43 26.22 1.88
C TYR A 7 -2.90 27.68 1.84
N GLY A 8 -2.97 28.35 3.00
CA GLY A 8 -3.43 29.73 3.11
C GLY A 8 -4.94 29.95 3.04
N ASN A 9 -5.72 28.94 2.65
CA ASN A 9 -7.18 29.02 2.64
C ASN A 9 -7.76 28.86 4.05
N ASP A 10 -8.68 29.72 4.42
CA ASP A 10 -9.34 29.68 5.74
C ASP A 10 -10.27 28.47 5.84
N ILE A 11 -10.11 27.71 6.92
CA ILE A 11 -10.95 26.57 7.26
C ILE A 11 -11.98 27.01 8.30
N PRO A 12 -13.28 26.70 8.12
CA PRO A 12 -14.30 27.06 9.08
C PRO A 12 -13.98 26.53 10.48
N HIS A 13 -14.10 27.37 11.50
CA HIS A 13 -13.80 27.00 12.88
C HIS A 13 -14.56 25.74 13.34
N SER A 14 -15.78 25.52 12.86
CA SER A 14 -16.56 24.32 13.15
C SER A 14 -15.87 23.03 12.66
N VAL A 15 -15.08 23.08 11.56
CA VAL A 15 -14.30 21.95 11.03
C VAL A 15 -13.11 21.68 11.93
N SER A 16 -12.36 22.72 12.33
CA SER A 16 -11.23 22.59 13.25
C SER A 16 -11.66 22.00 14.59
N VAL A 17 -12.79 22.47 15.14
CA VAL A 17 -13.38 21.92 16.39
C VAL A 17 -13.79 20.48 16.23
N LYS A 18 -14.40 20.10 15.09
CA LYS A 18 -14.78 18.72 14.80
C LYS A 18 -13.55 17.81 14.69
N ALA A 19 -12.52 18.28 13.99
CA ALA A 19 -11.25 17.56 13.82
C ALA A 19 -10.58 17.30 15.18
N GLU A 20 -10.49 18.33 16.03
CA GLU A 20 -9.92 18.18 17.38
C GLU A 20 -10.76 17.23 18.25
N ARG A 21 -12.08 17.31 18.22
CA ARG A 21 -12.96 16.36 18.94
C ARG A 21 -12.76 14.92 18.47
N LYS A 22 -12.56 14.71 17.16
CA LYS A 22 -12.25 13.39 16.58
C LYS A 22 -10.93 12.87 17.14
N PHE A 23 -9.86 13.67 17.09
CA PHE A 23 -8.57 13.32 17.67
C PHE A 23 -8.68 12.97 19.16
N GLN A 24 -9.30 13.83 19.99
CA GLN A 24 -9.45 13.62 21.43
C GLN A 24 -10.24 12.35 21.76
N LYS A 25 -11.27 12.03 20.96
CA LYS A 25 -12.03 10.79 21.08
C LYS A 25 -11.14 9.56 20.91
N PHE A 26 -10.33 9.54 19.86
CA PHE A 26 -9.45 8.41 19.54
C PHE A 26 -8.26 8.34 20.51
N ALA A 27 -7.68 9.48 20.85
CA ALA A 27 -6.60 9.59 21.83
C ALA A 27 -7.01 8.95 23.18
N ARG A 28 -8.19 9.32 23.69
CA ARG A 28 -8.73 8.71 24.93
C ARG A 28 -9.06 7.23 24.77
N LYS A 29 -9.67 6.85 23.64
CA LYS A 29 -10.08 5.45 23.41
C LYS A 29 -8.90 4.49 23.39
N PHE A 30 -7.77 4.90 22.83
CA PHE A 30 -6.61 4.03 22.63
C PHE A 30 -5.42 4.34 23.53
N GLY A 31 -5.59 5.23 24.52
CA GLY A 31 -4.56 5.53 25.52
C GLY A 31 -3.36 6.26 24.94
N TYR A 32 -3.60 7.20 23.99
CA TYR A 32 -2.56 8.03 23.42
C TYR A 32 -1.86 8.87 24.49
N SER A 33 -0.55 8.89 24.46
CA SER A 33 0.32 9.83 25.20
C SER A 33 1.49 10.20 24.31
N PRO A 34 1.80 11.49 24.16
CA PRO A 34 2.92 11.92 23.32
C PRO A 34 4.29 11.50 23.91
N GLU A 35 4.37 11.24 25.22
CA GLU A 35 5.59 10.77 25.88
C GLU A 35 5.80 9.25 25.76
N LYS A 36 4.78 8.51 25.31
CA LYS A 36 4.88 7.07 25.08
C LYS A 36 5.26 6.78 23.65
N TYR A 37 6.55 6.71 23.40
CA TYR A 37 7.09 6.31 22.10
C TYR A 37 7.94 5.04 22.22
N PRO A 38 7.87 4.13 21.24
CA PRO A 38 8.76 2.99 21.19
C PRO A 38 10.16 3.40 20.83
N SER A 39 11.16 2.76 21.40
CA SER A 39 12.53 2.89 20.88
C SER A 39 12.65 2.04 19.62
N LEU A 40 13.09 2.65 18.50
CA LEU A 40 13.08 2.02 17.19
C LEU A 40 14.50 1.62 16.74
N ALA A 41 14.54 0.57 15.94
CA ALA A 41 15.71 0.18 15.16
C ALA A 41 15.30 -0.44 13.82
N ALA A 42 16.28 -0.59 12.95
CA ALA A 42 16.14 -1.25 11.66
C ALA A 42 16.62 -2.69 11.73
N TYR A 43 15.86 -3.61 11.14
CA TYR A 43 16.13 -5.04 11.14
C TYR A 43 16.22 -5.57 9.70
N PRO A 44 17.25 -6.41 9.38
CA PRO A 44 17.49 -6.93 8.04
C PRO A 44 16.50 -8.02 7.59
N GLU A 45 15.37 -8.12 8.27
CA GLU A 45 14.32 -9.04 7.90
C GLU A 45 13.33 -8.34 6.99
N GLY A 46 13.55 -8.50 5.70
CA GLY A 46 12.68 -7.96 4.68
C GLY A 46 11.27 -8.54 4.74
N TYR A 47 10.35 -7.83 4.20
CA TYR A 47 8.92 -8.15 4.09
C TYR A 47 8.63 -9.25 3.03
N GLY A 48 9.51 -10.25 2.92
CA GLY A 48 9.53 -11.21 1.82
C GLY A 48 10.35 -10.73 0.60
N PHE A 49 11.07 -9.59 0.73
CA PHE A 49 11.84 -8.96 -0.35
C PHE A 49 13.29 -8.75 0.04
N ASP A 50 13.97 -9.82 0.39
CA ASP A 50 15.39 -9.81 0.72
C ASP A 50 16.24 -9.21 -0.41
N ASP A 51 15.76 -9.34 -1.67
CA ASP A 51 16.45 -8.84 -2.86
C ASP A 51 16.48 -7.30 -2.95
N PHE A 52 15.60 -6.61 -2.25
CA PHE A 52 15.53 -5.14 -2.29
C PHE A 52 16.23 -4.46 -1.11
N GLY A 53 16.95 -5.24 -0.29
CA GLY A 53 17.66 -4.70 0.86
C GLY A 53 16.76 -3.98 1.86
N ILE A 54 15.49 -4.35 1.93
CA ILE A 54 14.52 -3.71 2.82
C ILE A 54 14.87 -4.01 4.27
N MET A 55 14.94 -2.94 5.07
CA MET A 55 15.12 -2.99 6.52
C MET A 55 13.80 -2.64 7.21
N ASN A 56 13.25 -3.55 8.01
CA ASN A 56 12.03 -3.29 8.77
C ASN A 56 12.31 -2.38 9.97
N VAL A 57 11.52 -1.32 10.10
CA VAL A 57 11.51 -0.48 11.30
C VAL A 57 10.62 -1.13 12.36
N ARG A 58 11.20 -1.52 13.49
CA ARG A 58 10.51 -2.19 14.60
C ARG A 58 10.90 -1.58 15.94
N GLU A 59 10.07 -1.83 16.94
CA GLU A 59 10.38 -1.54 18.32
C GLU A 59 11.51 -2.45 18.80
N LYS A 60 12.49 -1.85 19.49
CA LYS A 60 13.55 -2.61 20.18
C LYS A 60 12.96 -3.39 21.33
N PRO A 61 13.46 -4.59 21.60
CA PRO A 61 13.10 -5.31 22.81
C PRO A 61 13.35 -4.46 24.07
N SER A 62 12.48 -4.60 25.07
CA SER A 62 12.61 -3.88 26.33
C SER A 62 13.93 -4.23 27.01
N ALA A 63 14.61 -3.24 27.55
CA ALA A 63 15.86 -3.44 28.28
C ALA A 63 15.68 -4.49 29.42
N GLY A 64 16.53 -5.51 29.43
CA GLY A 64 16.44 -6.60 30.39
C GLY A 64 15.52 -7.75 30.02
N SER A 65 14.82 -7.69 28.85
CA SER A 65 14.12 -8.86 28.34
C SER A 65 15.09 -9.89 27.74
N PRO A 66 14.73 -11.19 27.68
CA PRO A 66 15.58 -12.22 27.06
C PRO A 66 15.91 -11.88 25.58
N GLU A 67 14.99 -11.26 24.88
CA GLU A 67 15.12 -10.86 23.48
C GLU A 67 16.18 -9.75 23.30
N ALA A 68 16.36 -8.88 24.31
CA ALA A 68 17.34 -7.80 24.25
C ALA A 68 18.79 -8.31 24.16
N ALA A 69 19.07 -9.50 24.72
CA ALA A 69 20.40 -10.12 24.66
C ALA A 69 20.79 -10.60 23.28
N THR A 70 19.81 -10.84 22.39
CA THR A 70 19.99 -11.32 21.00
C THR A 70 19.53 -10.32 19.98
N ASP A 71 19.23 -9.08 20.39
CA ASP A 71 18.75 -8.03 19.49
C ASP A 71 19.78 -7.70 18.41
N LYS A 72 19.33 -7.72 17.15
CA LYS A 72 20.12 -7.42 15.95
C LYS A 72 19.72 -6.08 15.31
N GLY A 73 18.97 -5.27 16.05
CA GLY A 73 18.55 -3.97 15.59
C GLY A 73 19.74 -3.07 15.24
N GLN A 74 19.71 -2.45 14.08
CA GLN A 74 20.75 -1.55 13.58
C GLN A 74 20.26 -0.09 13.67
N PRO A 75 21.17 0.86 13.87
CA PRO A 75 20.84 2.28 13.75
C PRO A 75 20.46 2.62 12.31
N PHE A 76 19.75 3.73 12.11
CA PHE A 76 19.45 4.24 10.80
C PHE A 76 20.71 4.80 10.12
N ASP A 77 20.95 4.43 8.88
CA ASP A 77 21.96 5.04 8.02
C ASP A 77 21.41 6.39 7.52
N THR A 78 21.95 7.50 7.99
CA THR A 78 21.49 8.84 7.63
C THR A 78 22.04 9.33 6.28
N GLU A 79 23.08 8.67 5.73
CA GLU A 79 23.67 9.07 4.44
C GLU A 79 22.94 8.43 3.26
N LYS A 80 22.57 7.15 3.40
CA LYS A 80 21.97 6.34 2.32
C LYS A 80 20.58 5.82 2.66
N GLY A 81 20.07 6.12 3.83
CA GLY A 81 18.75 5.67 4.27
C GLY A 81 17.63 6.51 3.68
N MET A 82 16.48 5.87 3.42
CA MET A 82 15.21 6.52 3.16
C MET A 82 14.07 5.75 3.83
N ILE A 83 13.12 6.47 4.41
CA ILE A 83 11.98 5.85 5.07
C ILE A 83 10.82 5.68 4.09
N LEU A 84 10.26 4.50 4.05
CA LEU A 84 9.04 4.18 3.31
C LEU A 84 7.89 4.03 4.30
N GLY A 85 7.15 5.11 4.52
CA GLY A 85 5.99 5.15 5.40
C GLY A 85 4.77 4.55 4.71
N THR A 86 4.24 3.46 5.25
CA THR A 86 3.08 2.77 4.68
C THR A 86 2.10 2.32 5.76
N ILE A 87 0.93 1.89 5.34
CA ILE A 87 -0.08 1.25 6.19
C ILE A 87 -0.65 0.06 5.42
N ARG A 88 -0.70 -1.09 6.05
CA ARG A 88 -1.27 -2.30 5.47
C ARG A 88 -2.81 -2.30 5.58
N MET A 89 -3.44 -1.28 4.98
CA MET A 89 -4.89 -1.24 4.75
C MET A 89 -5.16 -1.58 3.27
N GLY A 90 -5.10 -2.87 2.93
CA GLY A 90 -5.08 -3.34 1.55
C GLY A 90 -3.68 -3.28 0.92
N PHE A 91 -3.55 -3.84 -0.31
CA PHE A 91 -2.23 -4.00 -0.93
C PHE A 91 -1.73 -2.78 -1.71
N GLY A 92 -2.58 -1.82 -2.08
CA GLY A 92 -2.20 -0.70 -2.94
C GLY A 92 -1.04 0.13 -2.38
N HIS A 93 -1.14 0.54 -1.12
CA HIS A 93 -0.11 1.35 -0.46
C HIS A 93 1.20 0.58 -0.26
N CYS A 94 1.11 -0.67 0.19
CA CYS A 94 2.27 -1.55 0.32
C CYS A 94 2.94 -1.78 -1.04
N ARG A 95 2.14 -1.97 -2.08
CA ARG A 95 2.67 -2.22 -3.42
C ARG A 95 3.46 -1.05 -3.98
N MET A 96 3.00 0.18 -3.76
CA MET A 96 3.76 1.38 -4.11
C MET A 96 5.06 1.48 -3.32
N ALA A 97 4.99 1.20 -2.01
CA ALA A 97 6.19 1.21 -1.16
C ALA A 97 7.25 0.20 -1.63
N ILE A 98 6.83 -0.98 -2.11
CA ILE A 98 7.74 -1.99 -2.68
C ILE A 98 8.39 -1.49 -3.97
N ALA A 99 7.61 -0.87 -4.88
CA ALA A 99 8.17 -0.29 -6.09
C ALA A 99 9.21 0.80 -5.80
N LEU A 100 8.94 1.62 -4.77
CA LEU A 100 9.90 2.62 -4.30
C LEU A 100 11.13 1.98 -3.66
N ALA A 101 10.97 0.90 -2.87
CA ALA A 101 12.08 0.16 -2.28
C ALA A 101 13.00 -0.43 -3.36
N SER A 102 12.40 -1.09 -4.35
CA SER A 102 13.13 -1.64 -5.51
C SER A 102 13.95 -0.55 -6.23
N ALA A 103 13.33 0.58 -6.54
CA ALA A 103 14.01 1.70 -7.17
C ALA A 103 15.13 2.29 -6.27
N ALA A 104 14.85 2.50 -4.99
CA ALA A 104 15.82 3.01 -4.03
C ALA A 104 17.04 2.10 -3.91
N HIS A 105 16.82 0.80 -3.75
CA HIS A 105 17.87 -0.19 -3.66
C HIS A 105 18.76 -0.21 -4.92
N SER A 106 18.16 -0.15 -6.10
CA SER A 106 18.89 -0.08 -7.36
C SER A 106 19.77 1.17 -7.51
N MET A 107 19.44 2.23 -6.80
CA MET A 107 20.18 3.49 -6.74
C MET A 107 21.20 3.54 -5.59
N GLY A 108 21.35 2.47 -4.81
CA GLY A 108 22.27 2.34 -3.69
C GLY A 108 21.78 2.94 -2.38
N TYR A 109 20.48 3.21 -2.25
CA TYR A 109 19.85 3.59 -1.00
C TYR A 109 19.40 2.37 -0.20
N THR A 110 19.32 2.55 1.14
CA THR A 110 18.75 1.55 2.05
C THR A 110 17.29 1.91 2.35
N PRO A 111 16.31 1.15 1.85
CA PRO A 111 14.89 1.41 2.11
C PRO A 111 14.49 0.89 3.49
N TYR A 112 14.09 1.77 4.39
CA TYR A 112 13.55 1.47 5.71
C TYR A 112 12.03 1.38 5.66
N TRP A 113 11.50 0.18 5.86
CA TRP A 113 10.06 -0.08 5.82
C TRP A 113 9.40 0.26 7.16
N MET A 114 8.56 1.28 7.17
CA MET A 114 7.81 1.71 8.35
C MET A 114 6.32 1.53 8.14
N ASP A 115 5.80 0.38 8.56
CA ASP A 115 4.35 0.13 8.59
C ASP A 115 3.78 0.49 9.95
N LEU A 116 2.87 1.47 10.00
CA LEU A 116 2.26 1.93 11.25
C LEU A 116 1.40 0.86 11.96
N MET A 117 1.10 -0.26 11.31
CA MET A 117 0.43 -1.41 11.94
C MET A 117 1.39 -2.37 12.66
N SER A 118 2.69 -2.18 12.51
CA SER A 118 3.71 -3.06 13.12
C SER A 118 3.95 -2.83 14.61
N PHE A 119 3.17 -1.96 15.26
CA PHE A 119 3.30 -1.57 16.67
C PHE A 119 2.01 -1.88 17.45
N PRO A 120 1.65 -3.17 17.69
CA PRO A 120 0.31 -3.57 18.12
C PRO A 120 -0.13 -2.99 19.46
N ASP A 121 0.82 -2.68 20.34
CA ASP A 121 0.53 -2.10 21.66
C ASP A 121 0.41 -0.58 21.66
N ASN A 122 0.78 0.07 20.56
CA ASN A 122 0.71 1.52 20.40
C ASN A 122 -0.69 2.00 20.01
N ALA A 123 -1.05 3.20 20.46
CA ALA A 123 -2.31 3.87 20.11
C ALA A 123 -2.48 4.05 18.58
N SER A 124 -1.37 4.23 17.86
CA SER A 124 -1.32 4.30 16.40
C SER A 124 -1.91 3.05 15.75
N SER A 125 -1.31 1.89 15.97
CA SER A 125 -1.75 0.63 15.36
C SER A 125 -3.17 0.24 15.78
N LYS A 126 -3.52 0.48 17.06
CA LYS A 126 -4.90 0.25 17.56
C LYS A 126 -5.92 1.13 16.86
N THR A 127 -5.58 2.39 16.58
CA THR A 127 -6.46 3.31 15.84
C THR A 127 -6.65 2.85 14.39
N ILE A 128 -5.57 2.51 13.71
CA ILE A 128 -5.60 2.03 12.32
C ILE A 128 -6.44 0.77 12.21
N LYS A 129 -6.16 -0.22 13.07
CA LYS A 129 -6.91 -1.48 13.08
C LYS A 129 -8.40 -1.27 13.30
N TYR A 130 -8.78 -0.40 14.21
CA TYR A 130 -10.19 -0.09 14.45
C TYR A 130 -10.85 0.55 13.21
N LEU A 131 -10.16 1.46 12.53
CA LEU A 131 -10.68 2.11 11.31
C LEU A 131 -10.74 1.13 10.14
N GLU A 132 -9.77 0.24 10.01
CA GLU A 132 -9.77 -0.85 9.03
C GLU A 132 -10.95 -1.81 9.26
N ASP A 133 -11.20 -2.22 10.50
CA ASP A 133 -12.32 -3.09 10.85
C ASP A 133 -13.66 -2.43 10.50
N LEU A 134 -13.80 -1.11 10.75
CA LEU A 134 -14.98 -0.33 10.35
C LEU A 134 -15.13 -0.23 8.84
N TYR A 135 -14.03 0.02 8.12
CA TYR A 135 -14.03 0.08 6.65
C TYR A 135 -14.43 -1.28 6.05
N ASN A 136 -13.86 -2.37 6.54
CA ASN A 136 -14.17 -3.72 6.10
C ASN A 136 -15.63 -4.11 6.40
N LEU A 137 -16.17 -3.67 7.54
CA LEU A 137 -17.59 -3.87 7.88
C LEU A 137 -18.49 -3.09 6.92
N GLY A 138 -18.20 -1.81 6.70
CA GLY A 138 -18.96 -0.95 5.78
C GLY A 138 -18.94 -1.49 4.35
N SER A 139 -17.77 -1.92 3.87
CA SER A 139 -17.60 -2.52 2.54
C SER A 139 -18.44 -3.81 2.37
N ARG A 140 -18.50 -4.66 3.41
CA ARG A 140 -19.34 -5.86 3.37
C ARG A 140 -20.83 -5.56 3.36
N ILE A 141 -21.25 -4.51 4.08
CA ILE A 141 -22.67 -4.08 4.10
C ILE A 141 -23.04 -3.45 2.75
N SER A 142 -22.16 -2.65 2.14
CA SER A 142 -22.39 -2.02 0.83
C SER A 142 -22.60 -3.06 -0.27
N GLN A 143 -21.84 -4.15 -0.25
CA GLN A 143 -22.00 -5.27 -1.19
C GLN A 143 -23.36 -5.98 -1.08
N ARG A 144 -24.01 -5.93 0.09
CA ARG A 144 -25.29 -6.58 0.36
C ARG A 144 -26.50 -5.65 0.21
N SER A 145 -26.31 -4.34 0.33
CA SER A 145 -27.37 -3.33 0.35
C SER A 145 -27.06 -2.17 -0.59
N LYS A 146 -27.72 -2.16 -1.76
CA LYS A 146 -27.60 -1.06 -2.74
C LYS A 146 -28.00 0.32 -2.19
N LEU A 147 -28.93 0.36 -1.22
CA LEU A 147 -29.34 1.60 -0.57
C LEU A 147 -28.23 2.13 0.35
N PHE A 148 -27.64 1.24 1.17
CA PHE A 148 -26.51 1.61 2.02
C PHE A 148 -25.32 2.05 1.18
N ASP A 149 -25.02 1.32 0.09
CA ASP A 149 -23.94 1.65 -0.83
C ASP A 149 -24.12 3.05 -1.40
N LYS A 150 -25.25 3.34 -2.02
CA LYS A 150 -25.54 4.62 -2.71
C LYS A 150 -25.61 5.83 -1.77
N TYR A 151 -26.22 5.69 -0.58
CA TYR A 151 -26.53 6.85 0.28
C TYR A 151 -25.55 7.06 1.43
N ILE A 152 -24.81 6.02 1.83
CA ILE A 152 -23.90 6.09 2.97
C ILE A 152 -22.47 5.78 2.53
N TRP A 153 -22.24 4.64 1.89
CA TRP A 153 -20.90 4.16 1.60
C TRP A 153 -20.19 5.03 0.54
N ASP A 154 -20.85 5.30 -0.57
CA ASP A 154 -20.32 6.19 -1.62
C ASP A 154 -20.09 7.61 -1.10
N TYR A 155 -20.99 8.12 -0.24
CA TYR A 155 -20.78 9.42 0.39
C TYR A 155 -19.52 9.46 1.26
N VAL A 156 -19.31 8.46 2.11
CA VAL A 156 -18.17 8.41 3.05
C VAL A 156 -16.84 8.19 2.30
N THR A 157 -16.83 7.26 1.35
CA THR A 157 -15.59 6.85 0.67
C THR A 157 -15.19 7.75 -0.49
N SER A 158 -16.15 8.39 -1.14
CA SER A 158 -15.91 9.22 -2.33
C SER A 158 -16.19 10.70 -2.07
N SER A 159 -17.41 11.05 -1.71
CA SER A 159 -17.85 12.46 -1.68
C SER A 159 -17.24 13.27 -0.54
N ALA A 160 -17.06 12.67 0.65
CA ALA A 160 -16.44 13.34 1.79
C ALA A 160 -14.92 13.48 1.59
N ALA A 161 -14.26 12.43 1.12
CA ALA A 161 -12.81 12.39 0.91
C ALA A 161 -12.32 13.40 -0.17
N LYS A 162 -13.22 13.87 -1.05
CA LYS A 162 -12.91 14.92 -2.05
C LYS A 162 -12.72 16.30 -1.47
N LYS A 163 -13.28 16.61 -0.29
CA LYS A 163 -13.35 17.97 0.26
C LYS A 163 -12.09 18.32 1.03
N LEU A 164 -11.55 19.53 0.85
CA LEU A 164 -10.38 20.01 1.60
C LEU A 164 -10.55 19.96 3.12
N VAL A 165 -11.77 20.19 3.62
CA VAL A 165 -12.09 20.07 5.05
C VAL A 165 -11.83 18.67 5.60
N PHE A 166 -11.90 17.64 4.77
CA PHE A 166 -11.60 16.27 5.17
C PHE A 166 -10.10 16.07 5.46
N SER A 167 -9.21 16.68 4.67
CA SER A 167 -7.77 16.63 4.93
C SER A 167 -7.41 17.21 6.32
N VAL A 168 -8.15 18.23 6.80
CA VAL A 168 -7.96 18.78 8.14
C VAL A 168 -8.31 17.77 9.24
N GLU A 169 -9.40 17.01 9.05
CA GLU A 169 -9.78 15.95 10.00
C GLU A 169 -8.73 14.83 10.03
N GLU A 170 -8.20 14.44 8.87
CA GLU A 170 -7.19 13.39 8.75
C GLU A 170 -5.83 13.85 9.30
N ARG A 171 -5.43 15.10 9.07
CA ARG A 171 -4.25 15.71 9.69
C ARG A 171 -4.34 15.67 11.22
N SER A 172 -5.49 16.08 11.78
CA SER A 172 -5.69 16.04 13.24
C SER A 172 -5.62 14.62 13.79
N LEU A 173 -6.20 13.64 13.10
CA LEU A 173 -6.17 12.24 13.53
C LEU A 173 -4.75 11.66 13.46
N ALA A 174 -3.98 12.03 12.43
CA ALA A 174 -2.63 11.54 12.22
C ALA A 174 -1.65 11.91 13.36
N ARG A 175 -1.98 12.90 14.19
CA ARG A 175 -1.22 13.22 15.42
C ARG A 175 -1.06 12.02 16.36
N ILE A 176 -1.98 11.05 16.32
CA ILE A 176 -1.86 9.81 17.12
C ILE A 176 -0.63 8.99 16.72
N HIS A 177 -0.14 9.15 15.50
CA HIS A 177 0.99 8.41 14.96
C HIS A 177 2.34 9.08 15.24
N VAL A 178 2.35 10.38 15.59
CA VAL A 178 3.58 11.17 15.78
C VAL A 178 4.60 10.55 16.73
N PRO A 179 4.22 9.95 17.87
CA PRO A 179 5.19 9.31 18.78
C PRO A 179 6.05 8.22 18.14
N LEU A 180 5.55 7.55 17.08
CA LEU A 180 6.33 6.54 16.35
C LEU A 180 7.52 7.12 15.58
N TYR A 181 7.57 8.43 15.38
CA TYR A 181 8.63 9.12 14.63
C TYR A 181 9.73 9.69 15.52
N HIS A 182 9.68 9.42 16.84
CA HIS A 182 10.61 10.03 17.81
C HIS A 182 12.07 9.72 17.47
N ASP A 183 12.42 8.46 17.25
CA ASP A 183 13.79 8.00 17.00
C ASP A 183 14.22 8.11 15.53
N ILE A 184 13.33 8.53 14.62
CA ILE A 184 13.67 8.67 13.22
C ILE A 184 14.42 9.98 13.00
N PRO A 185 15.61 9.96 12.34
CA PRO A 185 16.36 11.18 11.99
C PRO A 185 15.50 12.13 11.14
N LYS A 186 15.45 13.41 11.52
CA LYS A 186 14.51 14.37 10.94
C LYS A 186 14.89 14.87 9.54
N ASP A 187 16.11 14.70 9.16
CA ASP A 187 16.71 15.03 7.86
C ASP A 187 16.73 13.86 6.87
N MET A 188 16.27 12.67 7.31
CA MET A 188 16.17 11.51 6.43
C MET A 188 14.98 11.63 5.47
N PRO A 189 15.14 11.38 4.16
CA PRO A 189 14.04 11.38 3.20
C PRO A 189 12.91 10.43 3.61
N PHE A 190 11.69 10.94 3.61
CA PHE A 190 10.49 10.19 4.00
C PHE A 190 9.48 10.11 2.86
N PHE A 191 9.23 8.93 2.34
CA PHE A 191 8.26 8.69 1.28
C PHE A 191 6.99 8.08 1.87
N SER A 192 5.93 8.87 1.86
CA SER A 192 4.63 8.49 2.40
C SER A 192 3.74 7.90 1.32
N THR A 193 3.36 6.63 1.45
CA THR A 193 2.39 6.00 0.54
C THR A 193 0.95 6.08 1.06
N HIS A 194 0.76 6.56 2.30
CA HIS A 194 -0.57 6.79 2.89
C HIS A 194 -0.60 8.15 3.60
N PRO A 195 -1.65 8.99 3.45
CA PRO A 195 -1.67 10.36 4.01
C PRO A 195 -1.36 10.44 5.50
N TRP A 196 -1.78 9.47 6.30
CA TRP A 196 -1.50 9.49 7.75
C TRP A 196 -0.02 9.38 8.06
N THR A 197 0.75 8.61 7.29
CA THR A 197 2.20 8.54 7.49
C THR A 197 2.87 9.87 7.14
N GLY A 198 2.41 10.53 6.08
CA GLY A 198 2.92 11.84 5.66
C GLY A 198 2.58 12.96 6.66
N HIS A 199 1.30 13.03 7.08
CA HIS A 199 0.88 14.02 8.10
C HIS A 199 1.67 13.84 9.39
N ALA A 200 1.85 12.59 9.84
CA ALA A 200 2.61 12.32 11.06
C ALA A 200 4.09 12.67 10.91
N ALA A 201 4.70 12.40 9.75
CA ALA A 201 6.09 12.76 9.46
C ALA A 201 6.29 14.28 9.49
N VAL A 202 5.43 15.05 8.81
CA VAL A 202 5.47 16.51 8.83
C VAL A 202 5.27 17.07 10.25
N GLU A 203 4.29 16.56 10.99
CA GLU A 203 4.03 16.98 12.38
C GLU A 203 5.16 16.60 13.35
N ALA A 204 5.85 15.49 13.07
CA ALA A 204 7.05 15.06 13.81
C ALA A 204 8.30 15.89 13.48
N GLY A 205 8.20 16.86 12.56
CA GLY A 205 9.30 17.75 12.17
C GLY A 205 10.29 17.18 11.17
N MET A 206 9.90 16.18 10.38
CA MET A 206 10.73 15.71 9.26
C MET A 206 10.80 16.77 8.17
N SER A 207 12.00 17.02 7.64
CA SER A 207 12.27 18.11 6.70
C SER A 207 12.04 17.76 5.23
N ASP A 208 12.16 16.49 4.88
CA ASP A 208 12.06 16.00 3.49
C ASP A 208 10.98 14.92 3.36
N VAL A 209 9.74 15.36 3.24
CA VAL A 209 8.56 14.47 3.15
C VAL A 209 7.99 14.51 1.75
N VAL A 210 7.89 13.35 1.11
CA VAL A 210 7.28 13.15 -0.21
C VAL A 210 6.00 12.32 -0.06
N THR A 211 4.87 12.86 -0.50
CA THR A 211 3.58 12.17 -0.51
C THR A 211 3.32 11.54 -1.88
N ILE A 212 3.22 10.21 -1.89
CA ILE A 212 2.96 9.41 -3.08
C ILE A 212 1.45 9.32 -3.31
N ILE A 213 0.96 9.88 -4.41
CA ILE A 213 -0.46 9.85 -4.76
C ILE A 213 -0.77 8.64 -5.63
N PRO A 214 -1.61 7.69 -5.15
CA PRO A 214 -1.91 6.46 -5.89
C PRO A 214 -2.92 6.68 -7.03
N ASP A 215 -3.85 7.62 -6.84
CA ASP A 215 -5.03 7.76 -7.69
C ASP A 215 -4.83 8.79 -8.81
N ASN A 216 -5.31 8.47 -10.00
CA ASN A 216 -5.39 9.42 -11.12
C ASN A 216 -6.58 10.39 -11.00
N PHE A 217 -7.39 10.26 -9.97
CA PHE A 217 -8.48 11.16 -9.63
C PHE A 217 -8.11 11.98 -8.39
N PRO A 218 -8.07 13.33 -8.48
CA PRO A 218 -7.66 14.18 -7.37
C PRO A 218 -8.72 14.19 -6.25
N ILE A 219 -8.31 13.79 -5.04
CA ILE A 219 -9.12 13.84 -3.82
C ILE A 219 -8.32 14.47 -2.68
N ALA A 220 -9.00 15.24 -1.84
CA ALA A 220 -8.35 15.96 -0.76
C ALA A 220 -7.78 15.06 0.35
N PHE A 221 -8.21 13.80 0.42
CA PHE A 221 -7.67 12.81 1.34
C PHE A 221 -6.13 12.68 1.26
N HIS A 222 -5.57 12.78 0.04
CA HIS A 222 -4.13 12.66 -0.18
C HIS A 222 -3.34 13.96 0.02
N ILE A 223 -3.98 15.06 0.40
CA ILE A 223 -3.29 16.32 0.60
C ILE A 223 -2.60 16.34 1.96
N VAL A 224 -1.29 16.48 1.94
CA VAL A 224 -0.41 16.61 3.11
C VAL A 224 0.36 17.91 2.99
N GLU A 225 -0.17 19.00 3.57
CA GLU A 225 0.53 20.30 3.59
C GLU A 225 1.88 20.16 4.31
N GLY A 226 2.92 20.72 3.72
CA GLY A 226 4.30 20.58 4.20
C GLY A 226 5.07 19.42 3.58
N SER A 227 4.48 18.69 2.61
CA SER A 227 5.18 17.69 1.81
C SER A 227 5.17 18.02 0.33
N VAL A 228 6.08 17.41 -0.43
CA VAL A 228 6.04 17.40 -1.89
C VAL A 228 5.17 16.25 -2.38
N HIS A 229 4.11 16.56 -3.12
CA HIS A 229 3.23 15.54 -3.69
C HIS A 229 3.78 15.06 -5.02
N VAL A 230 3.76 13.75 -5.26
CA VAL A 230 4.11 13.18 -6.55
C VAL A 230 2.91 12.49 -7.17
N VAL A 231 2.67 12.77 -8.46
CA VAL A 231 1.48 12.33 -9.21
C VAL A 231 1.85 11.70 -10.54
N GLN A 232 0.95 10.87 -11.07
CA GLN A 232 1.21 10.02 -12.21
C GLN A 232 0.76 10.63 -13.55
N SER A 233 -0.17 11.59 -13.54
CA SER A 233 -0.78 12.11 -14.77
C SER A 233 -0.94 13.63 -14.77
N PRO A 234 -0.99 14.27 -15.96
CA PRO A 234 -1.21 15.71 -16.07
C PRO A 234 -2.56 16.15 -15.47
N SER A 235 -3.61 15.34 -15.62
CA SER A 235 -4.93 15.64 -15.06
C SER A 235 -4.90 15.69 -13.54
N THR A 236 -4.21 14.73 -12.92
CA THR A 236 -4.02 14.69 -11.47
C THR A 236 -3.17 15.87 -10.99
N TYR A 237 -2.09 16.20 -11.72
CA TYR A 237 -1.27 17.38 -11.43
C TYR A 237 -2.12 18.65 -11.40
N MET A 238 -2.90 18.90 -12.45
CA MET A 238 -3.75 20.08 -12.53
C MET A 238 -4.84 20.08 -11.45
N GLY A 239 -5.44 18.92 -11.19
CA GLY A 239 -6.47 18.78 -10.16
C GLY A 239 -6.00 19.15 -8.76
N TYR A 240 -4.80 18.69 -8.36
CA TYR A 240 -4.21 19.07 -7.07
C TYR A 240 -3.71 20.52 -7.06
N ARG A 241 -3.06 20.99 -8.15
CA ARG A 241 -2.60 22.36 -8.26
C ARG A 241 -3.71 23.40 -8.06
N THR A 242 -4.91 23.11 -8.54
CA THR A 242 -6.05 24.04 -8.51
C THR A 242 -7.07 23.70 -7.44
N PHE A 243 -6.88 22.62 -6.68
CA PHE A 243 -7.88 22.05 -5.77
C PHE A 243 -9.25 21.83 -6.46
N HIS A 244 -9.20 21.40 -7.72
CA HIS A 244 -10.40 21.23 -8.53
C HIS A 244 -11.41 20.31 -7.84
N SER A 245 -12.64 20.78 -7.71
CA SER A 245 -13.75 20.07 -7.05
C SER A 245 -13.54 19.77 -5.56
N MET A 246 -12.49 20.29 -4.90
CA MET A 246 -12.20 20.04 -3.49
C MET A 246 -12.76 21.10 -2.55
N GLY A 247 -13.03 22.31 -3.04
CA GLY A 247 -13.39 23.48 -2.25
C GLY A 247 -14.88 23.59 -1.90
N THR A 248 -15.68 22.53 -1.94
CA THR A 248 -17.11 22.63 -1.65
C THR A 248 -17.37 23.21 -0.25
N GLY A 249 -18.04 24.38 -0.23
CA GLY A 249 -18.32 25.10 1.02
C GLY A 249 -17.18 26.00 1.53
N LEU A 250 -16.10 26.17 0.73
CA LEU A 250 -14.99 27.06 1.01
C LEU A 250 -14.80 28.06 -0.12
N THR A 251 -14.36 29.27 0.23
CA THR A 251 -13.80 30.22 -0.74
C THR A 251 -12.32 29.93 -0.89
N LEU A 252 -11.91 29.39 -2.03
CA LEU A 252 -10.51 29.13 -2.33
C LEU A 252 -9.86 30.38 -2.89
N THR A 253 -8.92 30.94 -2.14
CA THR A 253 -8.11 32.13 -2.52
C THR A 253 -6.69 31.77 -2.90
N HIS A 254 -6.23 30.58 -2.49
CA HIS A 254 -4.89 30.08 -2.75
C HIS A 254 -4.96 28.67 -3.35
N THR A 255 -3.96 28.36 -4.16
CA THR A 255 -3.77 27.04 -4.78
C THR A 255 -2.57 26.33 -4.15
N MET A 256 -2.41 25.04 -4.41
CA MET A 256 -1.18 24.32 -4.01
C MET A 256 0.02 24.97 -4.73
N PRO A 257 1.10 25.32 -4.02
CA PRO A 257 2.31 25.85 -4.66
C PRO A 257 2.90 24.87 -5.69
N ALA A 258 3.48 25.39 -6.77
CA ALA A 258 4.13 24.55 -7.77
C ALA A 258 5.37 23.80 -7.23
N SER A 259 5.96 24.32 -6.15
CA SER A 259 7.05 23.65 -5.40
C SER A 259 6.60 22.35 -4.74
N ASP A 260 5.31 22.24 -4.36
CA ASP A 260 4.79 21.20 -3.51
C ASP A 260 4.17 20.03 -4.30
N ILE A 261 4.34 20.04 -5.64
CA ILE A 261 3.85 18.95 -6.50
C ILE A 261 4.79 18.68 -7.67
N ARG A 262 4.97 17.40 -8.02
CA ARG A 262 5.74 16.95 -9.19
C ARG A 262 4.98 15.87 -9.94
N MET A 263 5.06 15.89 -11.26
CA MET A 263 4.58 14.79 -12.10
C MET A 263 5.76 13.87 -12.39
N VAL A 264 5.67 12.61 -11.95
CA VAL A 264 6.78 11.63 -12.00
C VAL A 264 6.46 10.39 -12.85
N GLY A 265 5.20 10.22 -13.29
CA GLY A 265 4.75 9.01 -13.96
C GLY A 265 4.41 7.88 -12.98
N HIS A 266 4.33 6.64 -13.50
CA HIS A 266 3.89 5.48 -12.71
C HIS A 266 4.98 4.96 -11.78
N TYR A 267 4.57 4.42 -10.63
CA TYR A 267 5.44 3.76 -9.67
C TYR A 267 5.56 2.28 -10.06
N ILE A 268 6.69 1.92 -10.65
CA ILE A 268 6.95 0.59 -11.20
C ILE A 268 8.26 0.06 -10.60
N ASP A 269 8.30 -1.23 -10.27
CA ASP A 269 9.51 -1.88 -9.79
C ASP A 269 10.63 -1.76 -10.80
N HIS A 270 11.84 -1.55 -10.29
CA HIS A 270 13.05 -1.43 -11.12
C HIS A 270 13.27 -2.68 -11.98
N GLU A 271 13.04 -3.87 -11.42
CA GLU A 271 13.20 -5.16 -12.11
C GLU A 271 12.25 -5.30 -13.29
N ILE A 272 11.01 -4.80 -13.17
CA ILE A 272 10.06 -4.80 -14.28
C ILE A 272 10.56 -3.90 -15.41
N VAL A 273 11.05 -2.71 -15.05
CA VAL A 273 11.53 -1.72 -16.05
C VAL A 273 12.77 -2.22 -16.78
N THR A 274 13.73 -2.75 -16.05
CA THR A 274 15.00 -3.26 -16.62
C THR A 274 14.81 -4.58 -17.37
N GLY A 275 13.81 -5.38 -16.99
CA GLY A 275 13.47 -6.65 -17.61
C GLY A 275 12.68 -6.53 -18.93
N ILE A 276 12.14 -5.35 -19.30
CA ILE A 276 11.18 -5.20 -20.41
C ILE A 276 11.63 -5.88 -21.71
N GLU A 277 12.85 -5.63 -22.15
CA GLU A 277 13.35 -6.18 -23.42
C GLU A 277 13.48 -7.70 -23.36
N GLY A 278 14.09 -8.24 -22.31
CA GLY A 278 14.28 -9.67 -22.10
C GLY A 278 12.96 -10.41 -21.97
N ASP A 279 12.05 -9.89 -21.16
CA ASP A 279 10.72 -10.47 -20.91
C ASP A 279 9.86 -10.46 -22.17
N CYS A 280 9.86 -9.35 -22.93
CA CYS A 280 9.14 -9.26 -24.20
C CYS A 280 9.72 -10.26 -25.23
N ALA A 281 11.04 -10.36 -25.32
CA ALA A 281 11.69 -11.33 -26.22
C ALA A 281 11.33 -12.78 -25.85
N ALA A 282 11.33 -13.10 -24.54
CA ALA A 282 10.95 -14.42 -24.05
C ALA A 282 9.47 -14.74 -24.35
N ARG A 283 8.56 -13.79 -24.15
CA ARG A 283 7.13 -13.95 -24.50
C ARG A 283 6.94 -14.18 -25.99
N MET A 284 7.58 -13.36 -26.83
CA MET A 284 7.49 -13.51 -28.28
C MET A 284 8.06 -14.84 -28.77
N ARG A 285 9.15 -15.33 -28.15
CA ARG A 285 9.69 -16.65 -28.45
C ARG A 285 8.66 -17.75 -28.12
N ARG A 286 8.11 -17.78 -26.90
CA ARG A 286 7.09 -18.74 -26.50
C ARG A 286 5.86 -18.75 -27.42
N ILE A 287 5.42 -17.56 -27.86
CA ILE A 287 4.31 -17.44 -28.80
C ILE A 287 4.64 -18.07 -30.15
N ARG A 288 5.83 -17.77 -30.69
CA ARG A 288 6.31 -18.28 -31.99
C ARG A 288 6.50 -19.78 -31.98
N ASP A 289 7.02 -20.29 -30.86
CA ASP A 289 7.31 -21.72 -30.70
C ASP A 289 6.05 -22.53 -30.33
N GLY A 290 4.88 -21.88 -30.26
CA GLY A 290 3.61 -22.52 -29.97
C GLY A 290 3.48 -23.07 -28.55
N GLU A 291 4.23 -22.50 -27.59
CA GLU A 291 4.18 -22.90 -26.21
C GLU A 291 2.82 -22.57 -25.55
N THR A 292 2.52 -23.25 -24.43
CA THR A 292 1.36 -23.01 -23.59
C THR A 292 1.22 -21.53 -23.25
N ARG A 293 0.04 -20.93 -23.52
CA ARG A 293 -0.27 -19.56 -23.12
C ARG A 293 -0.43 -19.46 -21.61
N ARG A 294 0.18 -18.46 -21.00
CA ARG A 294 0.19 -18.25 -19.56
C ARG A 294 -0.61 -17.01 -19.20
N PHE A 295 -1.57 -17.15 -18.30
CA PHE A 295 -2.37 -16.04 -17.79
C PHE A 295 -2.18 -15.90 -16.30
N LEU A 296 -1.85 -14.68 -15.85
CA LEU A 296 -1.76 -14.32 -14.44
C LEU A 296 -3.08 -13.70 -13.99
N LEU A 297 -3.69 -14.28 -12.96
CA LEU A 297 -4.83 -13.74 -12.25
C LEU A 297 -4.39 -13.32 -10.85
N THR A 298 -4.59 -12.05 -10.47
CA THR A 298 -4.20 -11.54 -9.15
C THR A 298 -5.41 -11.09 -8.35
N MET A 299 -5.50 -11.56 -7.11
CA MET A 299 -6.55 -11.13 -6.18
C MET A 299 -6.22 -9.74 -5.64
N GLY A 300 -7.17 -8.82 -5.78
CA GLY A 300 -7.04 -7.49 -5.16
C GLY A 300 -7.24 -7.52 -3.65
N GLY A 301 -6.81 -6.47 -2.95
CA GLY A 301 -6.81 -6.37 -1.48
C GLY A 301 -8.17 -6.64 -0.80
N ALA A 302 -9.29 -6.39 -1.48
CA ALA A 302 -10.62 -6.68 -0.94
C ALA A 302 -11.08 -8.16 -1.10
N GLY A 303 -10.35 -9.00 -1.85
CA GLY A 303 -10.71 -10.40 -2.07
C GLY A 303 -12.03 -10.62 -2.83
N ALA A 304 -12.43 -9.68 -3.69
CA ALA A 304 -13.80 -9.63 -4.24
C ALA A 304 -14.04 -10.49 -5.50
N GLN A 305 -12.99 -11.03 -6.14
CA GLN A 305 -13.09 -11.60 -7.50
C GLN A 305 -13.11 -13.14 -7.56
N VAL A 306 -13.36 -13.83 -6.47
CA VAL A 306 -13.28 -15.31 -6.39
C VAL A 306 -14.14 -16.00 -7.44
N LEU A 307 -15.42 -15.57 -7.60
CA LEU A 307 -16.33 -16.15 -8.59
C LEU A 307 -15.81 -15.98 -10.02
N ARG A 308 -15.22 -14.83 -10.34
CA ARG A 308 -14.64 -14.60 -11.67
C ARG A 308 -13.43 -15.48 -11.94
N PHE A 309 -12.60 -15.75 -10.92
CA PHE A 309 -11.47 -16.66 -11.05
C PHE A 309 -11.94 -18.10 -11.33
N ALA A 310 -12.98 -18.54 -10.62
CA ALA A 310 -13.62 -19.82 -10.88
C ALA A 310 -14.19 -19.91 -12.30
N ASP A 311 -14.90 -18.86 -12.75
CA ASP A 311 -15.48 -18.80 -14.10
C ASP A 311 -14.40 -18.85 -15.18
N ILE A 312 -13.31 -18.08 -15.04
CA ILE A 312 -12.18 -18.08 -15.98
C ILE A 312 -11.54 -19.47 -16.03
N ALA A 313 -11.28 -20.08 -14.87
CA ALA A 313 -10.68 -21.42 -14.81
C ALA A 313 -11.58 -22.47 -15.47
N ARG A 314 -12.91 -22.40 -15.23
CA ARG A 314 -13.91 -23.29 -15.86
C ARG A 314 -13.95 -23.12 -17.39
N MET A 315 -13.95 -21.87 -17.86
CA MET A 315 -13.92 -21.56 -19.30
C MET A 315 -12.63 -22.04 -19.98
N CYS A 316 -11.51 -22.00 -19.26
CA CYS A 316 -10.20 -22.43 -19.77
C CYS A 316 -9.97 -23.94 -19.61
N LYS A 317 -10.82 -24.71 -18.91
CA LYS A 317 -10.57 -26.09 -18.51
C LYS A 317 -10.11 -26.98 -19.70
N GLY A 318 -10.87 -27.00 -20.78
CA GLY A 318 -10.49 -27.79 -21.97
C GLY A 318 -9.15 -27.35 -22.59
N ALA A 319 -8.90 -26.04 -22.65
CA ALA A 319 -7.61 -25.54 -23.15
C ALA A 319 -6.44 -25.85 -22.21
N ILE A 320 -6.69 -25.98 -20.90
CA ILE A 320 -5.70 -26.41 -19.90
C ILE A 320 -5.40 -27.89 -20.07
N GLU A 321 -6.42 -28.71 -20.23
CA GLU A 321 -6.30 -30.16 -20.51
C GLU A 321 -5.54 -30.43 -21.81
N ASP A 322 -5.83 -29.64 -22.86
CA ASP A 322 -5.10 -29.63 -24.13
C ASP A 322 -3.68 -29.03 -24.05
N LYS A 323 -3.23 -28.56 -22.89
CA LYS A 323 -1.92 -27.90 -22.70
C LYS A 323 -1.73 -26.62 -23.52
N LYS A 324 -2.81 -25.98 -23.94
CA LYS A 324 -2.80 -24.70 -24.68
C LYS A 324 -2.78 -23.48 -23.76
N VAL A 325 -3.31 -23.64 -22.54
CA VAL A 325 -3.41 -22.59 -21.53
C VAL A 325 -2.87 -23.08 -20.19
N SER A 326 -2.19 -22.19 -19.46
CA SER A 326 -1.82 -22.35 -18.07
C SER A 326 -2.29 -21.12 -17.29
N LEU A 327 -2.79 -21.33 -16.07
CA LEU A 327 -3.21 -20.26 -15.17
C LEU A 327 -2.24 -20.16 -14.00
N LEU A 328 -1.73 -18.97 -13.77
CA LEU A 328 -1.01 -18.60 -12.56
C LEU A 328 -1.94 -17.70 -11.74
N ILE A 329 -2.38 -18.16 -10.57
CA ILE A 329 -3.41 -17.49 -9.77
C ILE A 329 -2.78 -17.06 -8.45
N ASN A 330 -2.62 -15.77 -8.24
CA ASN A 330 -2.20 -15.26 -6.94
C ASN A 330 -3.40 -14.83 -6.09
N MET A 331 -3.59 -15.51 -4.97
CA MET A 331 -4.66 -15.21 -4.01
C MET A 331 -4.22 -14.22 -2.93
N GLY A 332 -2.98 -13.75 -2.95
CA GLY A 332 -2.44 -12.88 -1.91
C GLY A 332 -2.41 -13.60 -0.56
N ASP A 333 -2.78 -12.90 0.51
CA ASP A 333 -2.94 -13.44 1.86
C ASP A 333 -4.37 -13.91 2.18
N HIS A 334 -5.24 -13.96 1.18
CA HIS A 334 -6.67 -14.29 1.33
C HIS A 334 -6.92 -15.79 1.49
N LYS A 335 -6.43 -16.41 2.56
CA LYS A 335 -6.62 -17.86 2.84
C LYS A 335 -8.09 -18.29 2.81
N GLY A 336 -9.01 -17.47 3.34
CA GLY A 336 -10.44 -17.77 3.32
C GLY A 336 -11.03 -17.72 1.90
N ARG A 337 -10.58 -16.81 1.05
CA ARG A 337 -11.01 -16.75 -0.35
C ARG A 337 -10.40 -17.87 -1.19
N TRP A 338 -9.21 -18.30 -0.84
CA TRP A 338 -8.65 -19.50 -1.42
C TRP A 338 -9.53 -20.73 -1.12
N ALA A 339 -9.95 -20.93 0.13
CA ALA A 339 -10.82 -22.04 0.48
C ALA A 339 -12.14 -22.04 -0.33
N ASP A 340 -12.73 -20.85 -0.57
CA ASP A 340 -13.91 -20.72 -1.44
C ASP A 340 -13.59 -21.15 -2.88
N LEU A 341 -12.48 -20.70 -3.46
CA LEU A 341 -12.06 -21.04 -4.82
C LEU A 341 -11.69 -22.51 -4.94
N GLU A 342 -11.00 -23.06 -3.95
CA GLU A 342 -10.64 -24.48 -3.89
C GLU A 342 -11.87 -25.39 -3.94
N ALA A 343 -12.92 -25.05 -3.18
CA ALA A 343 -14.18 -25.80 -3.20
C ALA A 343 -14.82 -25.81 -4.60
N MET A 344 -14.77 -24.66 -5.31
CA MET A 344 -15.27 -24.57 -6.70
C MET A 344 -14.41 -25.37 -7.66
N PHE A 345 -13.08 -25.34 -7.55
CA PHE A 345 -12.17 -26.12 -8.37
C PHE A 345 -12.40 -27.63 -8.20
N ARG A 346 -12.60 -28.09 -6.96
CA ARG A 346 -12.95 -29.50 -6.68
C ARG A 346 -14.27 -29.89 -7.33
N ALA A 347 -15.30 -29.02 -7.22
CA ALA A 347 -16.61 -29.27 -7.83
C ALA A 347 -16.54 -29.34 -9.38
N ASP A 348 -15.69 -28.49 -10.00
CA ASP A 348 -15.51 -28.43 -11.44
C ASP A 348 -14.48 -29.44 -11.97
N GLY A 349 -13.84 -30.25 -11.10
CA GLY A 349 -12.81 -31.21 -11.47
C GLY A 349 -11.56 -30.52 -12.06
N ILE A 350 -11.18 -29.34 -11.54
CA ILE A 350 -9.97 -28.61 -11.90
C ILE A 350 -8.88 -28.99 -10.89
N SER A 351 -7.76 -29.51 -11.37
CA SER A 351 -6.58 -29.78 -10.55
C SER A 351 -5.63 -28.58 -10.54
N TRP A 352 -4.89 -28.40 -9.45
CA TRP A 352 -3.93 -27.33 -9.29
C TRP A 352 -2.68 -27.75 -8.52
N THR A 353 -1.62 -26.97 -8.66
CA THR A 353 -0.42 -27.04 -7.83
C THR A 353 -0.38 -25.80 -6.92
N MET A 354 -0.17 -26.01 -5.62
CA MET A 354 -0.08 -24.94 -4.63
C MET A 354 1.37 -24.54 -4.40
N HIS A 355 1.62 -23.23 -4.35
CA HIS A 355 2.89 -22.60 -3.99
C HIS A 355 2.66 -21.65 -2.82
N SER A 356 2.87 -22.13 -1.60
CA SER A 356 2.65 -21.37 -0.36
C SER A 356 3.94 -20.91 0.32
N ASP A 357 5.06 -21.52 0.01
CA ASP A 357 6.39 -21.09 0.44
C ASP A 357 6.98 -20.08 -0.55
N TRP A 358 7.54 -18.97 -0.02
CA TRP A 358 8.07 -17.90 -0.88
C TRP A 358 9.29 -18.33 -1.68
N LYS A 359 10.22 -19.05 -1.07
CA LYS A 359 11.45 -19.51 -1.71
C LYS A 359 11.14 -20.52 -2.83
N GLU A 360 10.21 -21.44 -2.55
CA GLU A 360 9.73 -22.42 -3.54
C GLU A 360 9.02 -21.71 -4.71
N SER A 361 8.17 -20.73 -4.42
CA SER A 361 7.46 -19.95 -5.44
C SER A 361 8.43 -19.20 -6.35
N ARG A 362 9.46 -18.59 -5.79
CA ARG A 362 10.51 -17.92 -6.57
C ARG A 362 11.31 -18.89 -7.44
N ALA A 363 11.67 -20.05 -6.90
CA ALA A 363 12.35 -21.08 -7.66
C ALA A 363 11.51 -21.55 -8.85
N PHE A 364 10.20 -21.79 -8.62
CA PHE A 364 9.27 -22.13 -9.69
C PHE A 364 9.20 -21.04 -10.77
N ILE A 365 9.10 -19.76 -10.40
CA ILE A 365 9.04 -18.67 -11.38
C ILE A 365 10.32 -18.54 -12.17
N ALA A 366 11.48 -18.69 -11.53
CA ALA A 366 12.77 -18.69 -12.24
C ALA A 366 12.88 -19.86 -13.23
N GLU A 367 12.44 -21.05 -12.86
CA GLU A 367 12.38 -22.19 -13.77
C GLU A 367 11.39 -21.95 -14.93
N ALA A 368 10.27 -21.29 -14.66
CA ALA A 368 9.25 -20.97 -15.65
C ALA A 368 9.73 -20.03 -16.78
N GLU A 369 10.82 -19.32 -16.59
CA GLU A 369 11.42 -18.48 -17.65
C GLU A 369 11.92 -19.30 -18.83
N THR A 370 12.43 -20.50 -18.55
CA THR A 370 13.07 -21.39 -19.54
C THR A 370 12.34 -22.69 -19.77
N SER A 371 11.38 -23.05 -18.90
CA SER A 371 10.65 -24.32 -18.94
C SER A 371 9.17 -24.12 -19.25
N PRO A 372 8.50 -25.05 -19.96
CA PRO A 372 7.07 -24.98 -20.20
C PRO A 372 6.26 -25.04 -18.89
N VAL A 373 5.36 -24.11 -18.70
CA VAL A 373 4.39 -24.09 -17.58
C VAL A 373 3.07 -24.68 -18.04
N ARG A 374 2.50 -25.63 -17.30
CA ARG A 374 1.26 -26.32 -17.65
C ARG A 374 0.34 -26.45 -16.46
N GLY A 375 -0.97 -26.36 -16.71
CA GLY A 375 -1.99 -26.54 -15.68
C GLY A 375 -2.32 -25.24 -14.91
N VAL A 376 -2.76 -25.42 -13.68
CA VAL A 376 -3.14 -24.32 -12.78
C VAL A 376 -2.18 -24.28 -11.61
N HIS A 377 -1.57 -23.13 -11.39
CA HIS A 377 -0.66 -22.86 -10.27
C HIS A 377 -1.26 -21.80 -9.38
N VAL A 378 -1.34 -22.05 -8.08
CA VAL A 378 -1.92 -21.14 -7.10
C VAL A 378 -0.86 -20.67 -6.11
N PHE A 379 -0.79 -19.39 -5.88
CA PHE A 379 0.17 -18.74 -4.99
C PHE A 379 -0.56 -18.01 -3.86
N LEU A 380 0.01 -18.07 -2.65
CA LEU A 380 -0.52 -17.40 -1.46
C LEU A 380 0.49 -16.38 -0.93
N HIS A 381 0.77 -15.36 -1.74
CA HIS A 381 1.73 -14.31 -1.39
C HIS A 381 1.12 -12.93 -1.57
N SER A 382 1.34 -12.04 -0.61
CA SER A 382 0.86 -10.64 -0.68
C SER A 382 1.52 -9.87 -1.79
N ASP A 383 2.71 -10.27 -2.18
CA ASP A 383 3.40 -9.68 -3.30
C ASP A 383 3.94 -10.75 -4.25
N PHE A 384 3.50 -10.67 -5.48
CA PHE A 384 3.76 -11.71 -6.44
C PHE A 384 4.04 -11.14 -7.83
N TYR A 385 5.03 -10.23 -7.91
CA TYR A 385 5.42 -9.65 -9.19
C TYR A 385 6.21 -10.59 -10.07
N SER A 386 6.99 -11.48 -9.46
CA SER A 386 7.77 -12.48 -10.20
C SER A 386 6.90 -13.32 -11.15
N ALA A 387 5.63 -13.58 -10.82
CA ALA A 387 4.72 -14.30 -11.71
C ALA A 387 4.40 -13.56 -13.00
N ALA A 388 4.47 -12.22 -13.00
CA ALA A 388 4.25 -11.43 -14.21
C ALA A 388 5.29 -11.73 -15.29
N TYR A 389 6.51 -12.04 -14.90
CA TYR A 389 7.60 -12.40 -15.84
C TYR A 389 7.37 -13.76 -16.52
N ALA A 390 6.66 -14.66 -15.83
CA ALA A 390 6.38 -15.99 -16.35
C ALA A 390 5.13 -16.04 -17.23
N THR A 391 4.36 -14.95 -17.34
CA THR A 391 3.16 -14.89 -18.19
C THR A 391 3.47 -14.47 -19.62
N ASN A 392 2.56 -14.77 -20.52
CA ASN A 392 2.69 -14.36 -21.93
C ASN A 392 2.33 -12.89 -22.13
#